data_cfe98427e21238fb8e6352ca1db5b588
#
_entry.id   cfe98427e21238fb8e6352ca1db5b588
#
_cell.length_a   1.000
_cell.length_b   1.000
_cell.length_c   1.000
_cell.angle_alpha   90.00
_cell.angle_beta   90.00
_cell.angle_gamma   90.00
#
_symmetry.space_group_name_H-M   'P 1'
#
loop_
_entity.id
_entity.type
_entity.pdbx_description
1 polymer ?
#
loop_
_entity_poly.entity_id
_entity_poly.type
_entity_poly.pdbx_seq_one_letter_code
_entity_poly.pdbx_strand_id
1 'polypeptide(L)'
;TYLFIMNLFKQMKRSFNGFRNAEMILESIILPEDYENKSNIKKKLDVFRLFVVALKVFHKKKAIYENKLGFFGGITLALMAAKIVQLYPNYSVIHLLERFFYIYGYVWNWAEYPVYIVPEKKNPSDNKNSHNYKD
;
A
#
# COMPACT_ATOMS: atom_id res chain seq x y z
N THR A 1 7.05 38.19 -3.22
CA THR A 1 7.73 37.35 -4.23
C THR A 1 8.44 36.13 -3.61
N TYR A 2 9.18 36.31 -2.49
CA TYR A 2 9.90 35.22 -1.81
C TYR A 2 8.95 34.15 -1.26
N LEU A 3 7.84 34.58 -0.64
CA LEU A 3 6.83 33.66 -0.08
C LEU A 3 6.15 32.79 -1.16
N PHE A 4 5.94 33.35 -2.34
CA PHE A 4 5.38 32.63 -3.49
C PHE A 4 6.32 31.54 -3.98
N ILE A 5 7.61 31.86 -4.12
CA ILE A 5 8.64 30.89 -4.54
C ILE A 5 8.78 29.77 -3.51
N MET A 6 8.78 30.08 -2.22
CA MET A 6 8.83 29.07 -1.15
C MET A 6 7.59 28.15 -1.16
N ASN A 7 6.40 28.70 -1.43
CA ASN A 7 5.19 27.88 -1.56
C ASN A 7 5.24 26.98 -2.81
N LEU A 8 5.77 27.47 -3.92
CA LEU A 8 5.96 26.70 -5.14
C LEU A 8 6.93 25.52 -4.92
N PHE A 9 8.07 25.79 -4.27
CA PHE A 9 9.02 24.74 -3.89
C PHE A 9 8.41 23.70 -2.95
N LYS A 10 7.57 24.13 -2.01
CA LYS A 10 6.87 23.24 -1.07
C LYS A 10 5.85 22.34 -1.79
N GLN A 11 5.14 22.90 -2.78
CA GLN A 11 4.23 22.12 -3.63
C GLN A 11 4.97 21.13 -4.53
N MET A 12 6.07 21.55 -5.16
CA MET A 12 6.92 20.69 -5.95
C MET A 12 7.47 19.51 -5.12
N LYS A 13 8.01 19.76 -3.92
CA LYS A 13 8.48 18.71 -3.01
C LYS A 13 7.36 17.72 -2.65
N ARG A 14 6.13 18.19 -2.43
CA ARG A 14 4.98 17.30 -2.15
C ARG A 14 4.62 16.43 -3.35
N SER A 15 4.65 16.98 -4.57
CA SER A 15 4.43 16.21 -5.81
C SER A 15 5.50 15.17 -6.03
N PHE A 16 6.79 15.50 -5.84
CA PHE A 16 7.89 14.55 -5.92
C PHE A 16 7.80 13.45 -4.87
N ASN A 17 7.43 13.78 -3.63
CA ASN A 17 7.23 12.77 -2.59
C ASN A 17 6.06 11.84 -2.92
N GLY A 18 4.99 12.35 -3.50
CA GLY A 18 3.86 11.54 -3.96
C GLY A 18 4.27 10.54 -5.05
N PHE A 19 5.07 10.98 -6.01
CA PHE A 19 5.59 10.14 -7.08
C PHE A 19 6.53 9.05 -6.54
N ARG A 20 7.52 9.41 -5.71
CA ARG A 20 8.44 8.45 -5.07
C ARG A 20 7.71 7.40 -4.24
N ASN A 21 6.72 7.84 -3.45
CA ASN A 21 5.92 6.91 -2.66
C ASN A 21 5.11 5.94 -3.55
N ALA A 22 4.54 6.43 -4.65
CA ALA A 22 3.84 5.59 -5.61
C ALA A 22 4.77 4.56 -6.26
N GLU A 23 5.96 4.98 -6.67
CA GLU A 23 6.99 4.12 -7.25
C GLU A 23 7.42 3.03 -6.26
N MET A 24 7.76 3.39 -5.01
CA MET A 24 8.08 2.43 -3.95
C MET A 24 6.96 1.43 -3.68
N ILE A 25 5.70 1.89 -3.66
CA ILE A 25 4.54 1.01 -3.49
C ILE A 25 4.45 0.01 -4.66
N LEU A 26 4.59 0.48 -5.90
CA LEU A 26 4.51 -0.39 -7.08
C LEU A 26 5.66 -1.40 -7.13
N GLU A 27 6.88 -0.99 -6.80
CA GLU A 27 8.03 -1.88 -6.70
C GLU A 27 7.85 -2.94 -5.60
N SER A 28 7.24 -2.58 -4.49
CA SER A 28 7.04 -3.48 -3.35
C SER A 28 6.11 -4.66 -3.62
N ILE A 29 5.23 -4.57 -4.62
CA ILE A 29 4.29 -5.65 -5.00
C ILE A 29 4.85 -6.58 -6.08
N ILE A 30 5.98 -6.22 -6.71
CA ILE A 30 6.65 -7.03 -7.72
C ILE A 30 7.64 -7.97 -7.01
N LEU A 31 7.44 -9.26 -7.14
CA LEU A 31 8.32 -10.27 -6.57
C LEU A 31 9.52 -10.52 -7.49
N PRO A 32 10.68 -10.98 -6.97
CA PRO A 32 11.85 -11.31 -7.79
C PRO A 32 11.54 -12.27 -8.94
N GLU A 33 10.67 -13.23 -8.74
CA GLU A 33 10.20 -14.22 -9.72
C GLU A 33 9.36 -13.61 -10.86
N ASP A 34 8.76 -12.43 -10.66
CA ASP A 34 7.98 -11.76 -11.69
C ASP A 34 8.85 -11.13 -12.78
N TYR A 35 10.12 -10.83 -12.48
CA TYR A 35 11.03 -10.19 -13.44
C TYR A 35 11.35 -11.07 -14.66
N GLU A 36 11.16 -12.37 -14.56
CA GLU A 36 11.33 -13.30 -15.68
C GLU A 36 10.22 -13.16 -16.73
N ASN A 37 9.04 -12.63 -16.34
CA ASN A 37 7.91 -12.51 -17.24
C ASN A 37 7.20 -11.14 -17.13
N LYS A 38 7.50 -10.24 -18.07
CA LYS A 38 6.90 -8.90 -18.15
C LYS A 38 5.36 -8.90 -18.22
N SER A 39 4.75 -9.97 -18.76
CA SER A 39 3.29 -10.12 -18.82
C SER A 39 2.70 -10.28 -17.40
N ASN A 40 3.38 -11.00 -16.52
CA ASN A 40 2.95 -11.18 -15.13
C ASN A 40 3.02 -9.87 -14.36
N ILE A 41 4.08 -9.09 -14.53
CA ILE A 41 4.22 -7.76 -13.91
C ILE A 41 3.03 -6.88 -14.31
N LYS A 42 2.73 -6.78 -15.61
CA LYS A 42 1.61 -5.97 -16.09
C LYS A 42 0.29 -6.41 -15.47
N LYS A 43 0.01 -7.71 -15.46
CA LYS A 43 -1.20 -8.27 -14.86
C LYS A 43 -1.33 -7.95 -13.37
N LYS A 44 -0.25 -8.09 -12.59
CA LYS A 44 -0.23 -7.74 -11.17
C LYS A 44 -0.49 -6.25 -10.94
N LEU A 45 0.14 -5.38 -11.72
CA LEU A 45 -0.08 -3.95 -11.64
C LEU A 45 -1.52 -3.55 -11.97
N ASP A 46 -2.13 -4.18 -12.98
CA ASP A 46 -3.52 -3.90 -13.36
C ASP A 46 -4.50 -4.38 -12.26
N VAL A 47 -4.27 -5.56 -11.67
CA VAL A 47 -5.04 -6.06 -10.53
C VAL A 47 -4.90 -5.12 -9.33
N PHE A 48 -3.68 -4.69 -9.02
CA PHE A 48 -3.44 -3.76 -7.91
C PHE A 48 -4.14 -2.41 -8.13
N ARG A 49 -4.04 -1.84 -9.33
CA ARG A 49 -4.74 -0.58 -9.67
C ARG A 49 -6.23 -0.70 -9.48
N LEU A 50 -6.83 -1.75 -10.00
CA LEU A 50 -8.27 -1.98 -9.88
C LEU A 50 -8.69 -2.17 -8.42
N PHE A 51 -7.89 -2.89 -7.64
CA PHE A 51 -8.10 -3.08 -6.21
C PHE A 51 -8.07 -1.75 -5.43
N VAL A 52 -7.06 -0.90 -5.66
CA VAL A 52 -6.97 0.43 -5.01
C VAL A 52 -8.14 1.34 -5.44
N VAL A 53 -8.55 1.30 -6.71
CA VAL A 53 -9.71 2.06 -7.19
C VAL A 53 -10.99 1.61 -6.49
N ALA A 54 -11.20 0.30 -6.37
CA ALA A 54 -12.37 -0.26 -5.68
C ALA A 54 -12.42 0.17 -4.21
N LEU A 55 -11.29 0.12 -3.50
CA LEU A 55 -11.17 0.62 -2.12
C LEU A 55 -11.49 2.12 -2.02
N LYS A 56 -10.94 2.94 -2.91
CA LYS A 56 -11.23 4.39 -2.92
C LYS A 56 -12.71 4.68 -3.15
N VAL A 57 -13.34 3.99 -4.10
CA VAL A 57 -14.78 4.14 -4.37
C VAL A 57 -15.61 3.75 -3.15
N PHE A 58 -15.29 2.62 -2.52
CA PHE A 58 -15.96 2.17 -1.30
C PHE A 58 -15.85 3.22 -0.19
N HIS A 59 -14.62 3.67 0.12
CA HIS A 59 -14.39 4.64 1.20
C HIS A 59 -15.05 5.99 0.94
N LYS A 60 -15.03 6.46 -0.32
CA LYS A 60 -15.75 7.69 -0.71
C LYS A 60 -17.26 7.55 -0.54
N LYS A 61 -17.85 6.44 -0.99
CA LYS A 61 -19.31 6.19 -0.85
C LYS A 61 -19.73 6.07 0.62
N LYS A 62 -18.85 5.60 1.49
CA LYS A 62 -19.12 5.51 2.94
C LYS A 62 -18.75 6.78 3.71
N ALA A 63 -18.30 7.83 3.03
CA ALA A 63 -17.83 9.09 3.62
C ALA A 63 -16.68 8.92 4.66
N ILE A 64 -15.87 7.87 4.49
CA ILE A 64 -14.70 7.57 5.33
C ILE A 64 -13.38 7.76 4.58
N TYR A 65 -13.38 8.62 3.59
CA TYR A 65 -12.22 8.95 2.76
C TYR A 65 -11.93 10.44 2.89
N GLU A 66 -10.85 10.77 3.49
CA GLU A 66 -10.15 12.06 3.41
C GLU A 66 -9.24 12.25 4.64
N ASN A 67 -7.99 12.59 4.37
CA ASN A 67 -6.98 12.74 5.44
C ASN A 67 -7.28 13.95 6.35
N LYS A 68 -7.98 14.97 5.83
CA LYS A 68 -8.36 16.17 6.58
C LYS A 68 -9.37 15.89 7.72
N LEU A 69 -10.14 14.83 7.57
CA LEU A 69 -11.16 14.39 8.55
C LEU A 69 -10.65 13.28 9.47
N GLY A 70 -9.35 12.94 9.41
CA GLY A 70 -8.75 11.84 10.17
C GLY A 70 -8.98 10.45 9.59
N PHE A 71 -9.59 10.34 8.39
CA PHE A 71 -9.77 9.07 7.67
C PHE A 71 -8.59 8.75 6.76
N PHE A 72 -8.59 7.55 6.19
CA PHE A 72 -7.52 7.10 5.30
C PHE A 72 -7.48 7.91 4.01
N GLY A 73 -6.32 8.50 3.72
CA GLY A 73 -6.04 9.13 2.44
C GLY A 73 -5.62 8.12 1.37
N GLY A 74 -5.44 8.61 0.14
CA GLY A 74 -5.11 7.75 -1.00
C GLY A 74 -3.82 6.94 -0.84
N ILE A 75 -2.79 7.53 -0.24
CA ILE A 75 -1.50 6.85 0.02
C ILE A 75 -1.67 5.77 1.08
N THR A 76 -2.36 6.05 2.17
CA THR A 76 -2.61 5.07 3.25
C THR A 76 -3.35 3.86 2.71
N LEU A 77 -4.42 4.06 1.93
CA LEU A 77 -5.14 2.95 1.29
C LEU A 77 -4.27 2.16 0.32
N ALA A 78 -3.40 2.83 -0.43
CA ALA A 78 -2.48 2.16 -1.35
C ALA A 78 -1.42 1.32 -0.60
N LEU A 79 -0.89 1.81 0.53
CA LEU A 79 0.03 1.07 1.38
C LEU A 79 -0.63 -0.18 1.98
N MET A 80 -1.84 -0.02 2.54
CA MET A 80 -2.61 -1.13 3.09
C MET A 80 -2.93 -2.16 2.01
N ALA A 81 -3.34 -1.70 0.81
CA ALA A 81 -3.60 -2.57 -0.33
C ALA A 81 -2.34 -3.32 -0.81
N ALA A 82 -1.19 -2.64 -0.87
CA ALA A 82 0.07 -3.26 -1.25
C ALA A 82 0.45 -4.40 -0.31
N LYS A 83 0.24 -4.22 1.01
CA LYS A 83 0.48 -5.28 2.00
C LYS A 83 -0.39 -6.51 1.74
N ILE A 84 -1.67 -6.32 1.42
CA ILE A 84 -2.57 -7.43 1.09
C ILE A 84 -2.11 -8.16 -0.17
N VAL A 85 -1.67 -7.43 -1.21
CA VAL A 85 -1.14 -8.05 -2.44
C VAL A 85 0.16 -8.81 -2.19
N GLN A 86 1.03 -8.33 -1.29
CA GLN A 86 2.23 -9.05 -0.88
C GLN A 86 1.91 -10.37 -0.16
N LEU A 87 0.87 -10.37 0.68
CA LEU A 87 0.42 -11.58 1.39
C LEU A 87 -0.30 -12.57 0.46
N TYR A 88 -1.01 -12.06 -0.55
CA TYR A 88 -1.85 -12.86 -1.46
C TYR A 88 -1.60 -12.47 -2.94
N PRO A 89 -0.40 -12.75 -3.49
CA PRO A 89 0.04 -12.22 -4.79
C PRO A 89 -0.78 -12.74 -5.99
N ASN A 90 -1.44 -13.88 -5.85
CA ASN A 90 -2.18 -14.53 -6.95
C ASN A 90 -3.70 -14.42 -6.82
N TYR A 91 -4.18 -13.59 -5.89
CA TYR A 91 -5.61 -13.43 -5.66
C TYR A 91 -6.26 -12.48 -6.67
N SER A 92 -7.53 -12.74 -7.00
CA SER A 92 -8.35 -11.82 -7.79
C SER A 92 -8.74 -10.60 -6.94
N VAL A 93 -9.17 -9.51 -7.61
CA VAL A 93 -9.56 -8.26 -6.93
C VAL A 93 -10.64 -8.50 -5.87
N ILE A 94 -11.60 -9.39 -6.13
CA ILE A 94 -12.69 -9.71 -5.20
C ILE A 94 -12.15 -10.37 -3.93
N HIS A 95 -11.28 -11.35 -4.07
CA HIS A 95 -10.64 -12.01 -2.92
C HIS A 95 -9.69 -11.07 -2.16
N LEU A 96 -8.99 -10.17 -2.87
CA LEU A 96 -8.17 -9.15 -2.21
C LEU A 96 -9.02 -8.18 -1.38
N LEU A 97 -10.21 -7.77 -1.88
CA LEU A 97 -11.15 -6.94 -1.11
C LEU A 97 -11.65 -7.67 0.14
N GLU A 98 -12.02 -8.94 0.01
CA GLU A 98 -12.43 -9.77 1.14
C GLU A 98 -11.33 -9.83 2.20
N ARG A 99 -10.10 -10.15 1.79
CA ARG A 99 -8.94 -10.23 2.69
C ARG A 99 -8.58 -8.90 3.31
N PHE A 100 -8.70 -7.81 2.58
CA PHE A 100 -8.46 -6.47 3.10
C PHE A 100 -9.38 -6.15 4.29
N PHE A 101 -10.68 -6.34 4.13
CA PHE A 101 -11.63 -6.06 5.20
C PHE A 101 -11.53 -7.06 6.35
N TYR A 102 -11.25 -8.32 6.06
CA TYR A 102 -11.04 -9.33 7.09
C TYR A 102 -9.80 -9.02 7.93
N ILE A 103 -8.66 -8.81 7.29
CA ILE A 103 -7.39 -8.59 8.01
C ILE A 103 -7.44 -7.28 8.79
N TYR A 104 -7.76 -6.17 8.16
CA TYR A 104 -7.74 -4.87 8.83
C TYR A 104 -8.94 -4.63 9.75
N GLY A 105 -10.04 -5.36 9.60
CA GLY A 105 -11.20 -5.26 10.45
C GLY A 105 -11.20 -6.18 11.66
N TYR A 106 -10.58 -7.37 11.56
CA TYR A 106 -10.72 -8.39 12.60
C TYR A 106 -9.40 -8.98 13.10
N VAL A 107 -8.37 -9.06 12.24
CA VAL A 107 -7.14 -9.79 12.56
C VAL A 107 -6.01 -8.87 12.98
N TRP A 108 -5.83 -7.74 12.30
CA TRP A 108 -4.67 -6.88 12.48
C TRP A 108 -4.86 -5.89 13.63
N ASN A 109 -4.08 -6.05 14.68
CA ASN A 109 -3.98 -5.04 15.72
C ASN A 109 -3.03 -3.91 15.28
N TRP A 110 -3.55 -3.00 14.47
CA TRP A 110 -2.81 -1.89 13.89
C TRP A 110 -2.28 -0.88 14.94
N ALA A 111 -2.81 -0.89 16.15
CA ALA A 111 -2.32 -0.06 17.25
C ALA A 111 -0.98 -0.54 17.79
N GLU A 112 -0.72 -1.85 17.73
CA GLU A 112 0.52 -2.47 18.20
C GLU A 112 1.50 -2.77 17.06
N TYR A 113 0.97 -3.13 15.87
CA TYR A 113 1.78 -3.59 14.74
C TYR A 113 1.59 -2.68 13.52
N PRO A 114 2.58 -1.82 13.20
CA PRO A 114 2.52 -0.99 12.00
C PRO A 114 2.58 -1.82 10.72
N VAL A 115 2.00 -1.31 9.64
CA VAL A 115 2.01 -1.94 8.32
C VAL A 115 3.32 -1.64 7.60
N TYR A 116 4.11 -2.66 7.28
CA TYR A 116 5.33 -2.55 6.49
C TYR A 116 5.12 -3.16 5.11
N ILE A 117 5.48 -2.44 4.04
CA ILE A 117 5.44 -2.91 2.65
C ILE A 117 6.83 -3.30 2.11
N VAL A 118 7.89 -2.72 2.66
CA VAL A 118 9.27 -3.08 2.32
C VAL A 118 9.71 -4.16 3.28
N PRO A 119 10.33 -5.27 2.80
CA PRO A 119 10.94 -6.22 3.71
C PRO A 119 11.94 -5.47 4.58
N GLU A 120 11.80 -5.54 5.89
CA GLU A 120 12.87 -5.08 6.78
C GLU A 120 14.15 -5.76 6.33
N LYS A 121 15.20 -4.97 6.07
CA LYS A 121 16.54 -5.53 5.97
C LYS A 121 16.77 -6.20 7.32
N LYS A 122 16.67 -7.54 7.36
CA LYS A 122 16.94 -8.32 8.55
C LYS A 122 18.35 -7.96 9.00
N ASN A 123 18.45 -7.17 10.05
CA ASN A 123 19.70 -7.07 10.76
C ASN A 123 20.02 -8.48 11.28
N PRO A 124 21.25 -8.97 11.15
CA PRO A 124 21.60 -10.32 11.55
C PRO A 124 21.31 -10.65 13.01
N SER A 125 21.01 -9.63 13.84
CA SER A 125 20.69 -9.75 15.26
C SER A 125 19.22 -10.03 15.60
N ASP A 126 18.26 -9.87 14.66
CA ASP A 126 16.82 -9.91 14.96
C ASP A 126 16.15 -11.26 14.67
N ASN A 127 16.89 -12.36 14.79
CA ASN A 127 16.38 -13.71 14.55
C ASN A 127 15.53 -14.28 15.71
N LYS A 128 14.84 -13.43 16.48
CA LYS A 128 13.90 -13.86 17.53
C LYS A 128 12.62 -13.04 17.42
N ASN A 129 11.55 -13.64 16.93
CA ASN A 129 10.15 -13.22 16.91
C ASN A 129 9.57 -12.86 15.52
N SER A 130 9.75 -13.73 14.53
CA SER A 130 8.83 -13.76 13.40
C SER A 130 7.62 -14.62 13.77
N HIS A 131 6.57 -14.03 14.30
CA HIS A 131 5.28 -14.71 14.33
C HIS A 131 4.78 -14.81 12.89
N ASN A 132 4.85 -16.02 12.36
CA ASN A 132 4.23 -16.42 11.11
C ASN A 132 2.72 -16.31 11.26
N TYR A 133 2.12 -15.27 10.70
CA TYR A 133 0.69 -15.27 10.38
C TYR A 133 0.53 -15.99 9.03
N LYS A 134 0.71 -17.31 9.06
CA LYS A 134 0.15 -18.24 8.09
C LYS A 134 -0.97 -18.94 8.84
N ASP A 135 -2.20 -18.53 8.48
CA ASP A 135 -3.40 -19.40 8.29
C ASP A 135 -4.61 -18.50 8.11
#